data_8df3f0d10b758cacce3b63a8d154f0e5
#
_entry.id   8df3f0d10b758cacce3b63a8d154f0e5
#
_cell.length_a   1.000
_cell.length_b   1.000
_cell.length_c   1.000
_cell.angle_alpha   90.00
_cell.angle_beta   90.00
_cell.angle_gamma   90.00
#
_symmetry.space_group_name_H-M   'P 1'
#
loop_
_entity.id
_entity.type
_entity.pdbx_description
1 polymer ?
#
loop_
_entity_poly.entity_id
_entity_poly.type
_entity_poly.pdbx_seq_one_letter_code
_entity_poly.pdbx_strand_id
1 'polypeptide(L)'
;YDRTVVLDLDHPSDEGLLASFKPRGRRDVRKALRNESMRFDDETPRAQEVFAELYAVLLETGDRDGFRPATEQTYRTMLAALGPEHARLYVGRDEEGRVLAWSIVTVYGDAAMRYYAASSSQGRRLRAADALLYHEACWLRAEGVARYDLMGVDSERVPELSGVREFKNKFTQSGPIEVPGAWDVPVKPGVYKTLTVALGAKRAVR
;
A
#
# COMPACT_ATOMS: atom_id res chain seq x y z
N TYR A 1 -7.19 0.71 11.42
CA TYR A 1 -5.88 0.83 12.07
C TYR A 1 -5.85 2.09 12.94
N ASP A 2 -4.95 2.10 13.90
CA ASP A 2 -4.73 3.18 14.86
C ASP A 2 -3.29 3.72 14.80
N ARG A 3 -2.45 3.12 13.96
CA ARG A 3 -1.08 3.57 13.67
C ARG A 3 -0.79 3.47 12.19
N THR A 4 -0.07 4.44 11.66
CA THR A 4 0.36 4.48 10.26
C THR A 4 1.80 4.95 10.11
N VAL A 5 2.36 4.81 8.91
CA VAL A 5 3.67 5.35 8.52
C VAL A 5 3.47 6.37 7.42
N VAL A 6 3.88 7.60 7.64
CA VAL A 6 3.80 8.68 6.65
C VAL A 6 5.20 9.08 6.21
N LEU A 7 5.39 9.18 4.89
CA LEU A 7 6.56 9.75 4.28
C LEU A 7 6.33 11.24 4.06
N ASP A 8 7.30 12.04 4.45
CA ASP A 8 7.44 13.41 4.00
C ASP A 8 8.02 13.38 2.58
N LEU A 9 7.35 14.00 1.63
CA LEU A 9 7.80 14.10 0.23
C LEU A 9 8.36 15.50 -0.09
N ASP A 10 8.33 16.44 0.85
CA ASP A 10 8.87 17.79 0.65
C ASP A 10 10.41 17.75 0.66
N HIS A 11 10.96 17.25 -0.42
CA HIS A 11 12.38 17.15 -0.66
C HIS A 11 12.75 17.79 -2.02
N PRO A 12 13.94 18.43 -2.12
CA PRO A 12 14.33 19.15 -3.34
C PRO A 12 14.60 18.23 -4.54
N SER A 13 14.88 16.95 -4.29
CA SER A 13 15.20 15.97 -5.34
C SER A 13 14.86 14.55 -4.92
N ASP A 14 14.87 13.62 -5.88
CA ASP A 14 14.69 12.18 -5.63
C ASP A 14 15.83 11.61 -4.76
N GLU A 15 17.05 12.10 -4.93
CA GLU A 15 18.19 11.76 -4.07
C GLU A 15 18.00 12.25 -2.64
N GLY A 16 17.45 13.46 -2.47
CA GLY A 16 17.08 14.02 -1.17
C GLY A 16 16.03 13.16 -0.48
N LEU A 17 14.99 12.78 -1.21
CA LEU A 17 13.96 11.85 -0.74
C LEU A 17 14.56 10.49 -0.36
N LEU A 18 15.40 9.90 -1.22
CA LEU A 18 16.07 8.64 -0.89
C LEU A 18 16.96 8.76 0.34
N ALA A 19 17.66 9.90 0.51
CA ALA A 19 18.52 10.16 1.65
C ALA A 19 17.74 10.24 2.97
N SER A 20 16.46 10.65 2.94
CA SER A 20 15.58 10.72 4.10
C SER A 20 15.18 9.33 4.64
N PHE A 21 15.31 8.25 3.86
CA PHE A 21 15.01 6.90 4.31
C PHE A 21 16.03 6.39 5.34
N LYS A 22 15.65 5.42 6.17
CA LYS A 22 16.60 4.71 7.03
C LYS A 22 17.69 3.97 6.22
N PRO A 23 18.86 3.69 6.78
CA PRO A 23 19.96 3.03 6.06
C PRO A 23 19.54 1.73 5.36
N ARG A 24 18.67 0.92 5.99
CA ARG A 24 18.13 -0.31 5.41
C ARG A 24 17.28 -0.01 4.18
N GLY A 25 16.38 0.98 4.26
CA GLY A 25 15.53 1.39 3.13
C GLY A 25 16.34 1.86 1.93
N ARG A 26 17.30 2.77 2.15
CA ARG A 26 18.22 3.24 1.08
C ARG A 26 18.96 2.09 0.41
N ARG A 27 19.50 1.16 1.20
CA ARG A 27 20.23 0.00 0.68
C ARG A 27 19.32 -0.90 -0.15
N ASP A 28 18.11 -1.18 0.34
CA ASP A 28 17.17 -2.09 -0.30
C ASP A 28 16.64 -1.49 -1.61
N VAL A 29 16.31 -0.20 -1.64
CA VAL A 29 15.92 0.53 -2.86
C VAL A 29 17.08 0.54 -3.87
N ARG A 30 18.29 0.96 -3.47
CA ARG A 30 19.44 0.99 -4.39
C ARG A 30 19.77 -0.40 -4.95
N LYS A 31 19.59 -1.46 -4.15
CA LYS A 31 19.78 -2.82 -4.63
C LYS A 31 18.75 -3.20 -5.69
N ALA A 32 17.47 -2.84 -5.48
CA ALA A 32 16.42 -3.11 -6.44
C ALA A 32 16.60 -2.31 -7.74
N LEU A 33 16.93 -1.02 -7.65
CA LEU A 33 17.15 -0.14 -8.82
C LEU A 33 18.34 -0.55 -9.70
N ARG A 34 19.30 -1.32 -9.17
CA ARG A 34 20.39 -1.88 -10.00
C ARG A 34 19.94 -3.07 -10.86
N ASN A 35 18.76 -3.58 -10.65
CA ASN A 35 18.20 -4.64 -11.46
C ASN A 35 17.47 -4.05 -12.66
N GLU A 36 18.15 -3.92 -13.78
CA GLU A 36 17.64 -3.34 -15.02
C GLU A 36 16.54 -4.19 -15.69
N SER A 37 16.31 -5.44 -15.20
CA SER A 37 15.23 -6.31 -15.69
C SER A 37 13.84 -5.92 -15.15
N MET A 38 13.75 -4.91 -14.32
CA MET A 38 12.47 -4.43 -13.76
C MET A 38 12.10 -3.07 -14.38
N ARG A 39 10.83 -2.91 -14.72
CA ARG A 39 10.23 -1.64 -15.16
C ARG A 39 9.12 -1.25 -14.22
N PHE A 40 8.96 0.05 -14.02
CA PHE A 40 7.94 0.62 -13.13
C PHE A 40 7.21 1.71 -13.90
N ASP A 41 5.89 1.61 -13.95
CA ASP A 41 5.05 2.49 -14.76
C ASP A 41 3.79 2.91 -14.01
N ASP A 42 3.23 4.07 -14.40
CA ASP A 42 1.85 4.44 -14.11
C ASP A 42 0.93 3.79 -15.14
N GLU A 43 0.27 2.72 -14.74
CA GLU A 43 -0.70 2.00 -15.57
C GLU A 43 -2.15 2.45 -15.32
N THR A 44 -2.37 3.58 -14.69
CA THR A 44 -3.71 4.15 -14.45
C THR A 44 -4.56 4.21 -15.72
N PRO A 45 -4.04 4.65 -16.90
CA PRO A 45 -4.83 4.67 -18.13
C PRO A 45 -5.32 3.30 -18.60
N ARG A 46 -4.59 2.24 -18.23
CA ARG A 46 -4.88 0.84 -18.61
C ARG A 46 -5.49 0.02 -17.48
N ALA A 47 -5.84 0.66 -16.37
CA ALA A 47 -6.24 -0.04 -15.14
C ALA A 47 -7.34 -1.08 -15.37
N GLN A 48 -8.34 -0.77 -16.19
CA GLN A 48 -9.44 -1.71 -16.48
C GLN A 48 -9.00 -2.92 -17.34
N GLU A 49 -7.98 -2.77 -18.17
CA GLU A 49 -7.46 -3.85 -19.03
C GLU A 49 -6.61 -4.83 -18.25
N VAL A 50 -5.68 -4.27 -17.43
CA VAL A 50 -4.63 -5.06 -16.77
C VAL A 50 -5.02 -5.63 -15.41
N PHE A 51 -6.16 -5.24 -14.83
CA PHE A 51 -6.45 -5.55 -13.44
C PHE A 51 -6.59 -7.05 -13.13
N ALA A 52 -7.00 -7.86 -14.09
CA ALA A 52 -7.11 -9.32 -13.89
C ALA A 52 -5.76 -9.96 -13.51
N GLU A 53 -4.66 -9.57 -14.16
CA GLU A 53 -3.33 -10.08 -13.83
C GLU A 53 -2.81 -9.53 -12.48
N LEU A 54 -3.15 -8.28 -12.15
CA LEU A 54 -2.83 -7.68 -10.85
C LEU A 54 -3.58 -8.37 -9.72
N TYR A 55 -4.84 -8.73 -9.97
CA TYR A 55 -5.66 -9.46 -9.01
C TYR A 55 -5.12 -10.87 -8.73
N ALA A 56 -4.55 -11.54 -9.74
CA ALA A 56 -3.87 -12.82 -9.51
C ALA A 56 -2.69 -12.69 -8.53
N VAL A 57 -1.90 -11.62 -8.62
CA VAL A 57 -0.82 -11.32 -7.66
C VAL A 57 -1.37 -10.96 -6.27
N LEU A 58 -2.56 -10.35 -6.20
CA LEU A 58 -3.20 -10.08 -4.92
C LEU A 58 -3.70 -11.36 -4.24
N LEU A 59 -4.25 -12.31 -5.01
CA LEU A 59 -4.62 -13.63 -4.49
C LEU A 59 -3.38 -14.36 -3.95
N GLU A 60 -2.28 -14.41 -4.70
CA GLU A 60 -0.99 -14.97 -4.25
C GLU A 60 -0.51 -14.31 -2.94
N THR A 61 -0.66 -12.97 -2.86
CA THR A 61 -0.33 -12.22 -1.65
C THR A 61 -1.22 -12.62 -0.49
N GLY A 62 -2.54 -12.71 -0.71
CA GLY A 62 -3.52 -13.09 0.30
C GLY A 62 -3.29 -14.51 0.85
N ASP A 63 -3.04 -15.48 -0.03
CA ASP A 63 -2.75 -16.86 0.35
C ASP A 63 -1.48 -16.95 1.21
N ARG A 64 -0.45 -16.21 0.83
CA ARG A 64 0.82 -16.16 1.56
C ARG A 64 0.71 -15.46 2.92
N ASP A 65 0.00 -14.34 2.97
CA ASP A 65 -0.03 -13.45 4.15
C ASP A 65 -1.28 -13.67 5.02
N GLY A 66 -2.14 -14.64 4.66
CA GLY A 66 -3.25 -15.11 5.48
C GLY A 66 -4.50 -14.22 5.46
N PHE A 67 -4.74 -13.47 4.39
CA PHE A 67 -5.96 -12.66 4.25
C PHE A 67 -6.73 -12.98 2.97
N ARG A 68 -8.02 -12.67 2.97
CA ARG A 68 -8.86 -12.76 1.76
C ARG A 68 -9.08 -11.38 1.17
N PRO A 69 -8.64 -11.15 -0.07
CA PRO A 69 -8.97 -9.92 -0.80
C PRO A 69 -10.47 -9.78 -1.04
N ALA A 70 -10.93 -8.56 -1.25
CA ALA A 70 -12.23 -8.31 -1.85
C ALA A 70 -12.28 -8.86 -3.29
N THR A 71 -13.44 -8.84 -3.94
CA THR A 71 -13.53 -9.29 -5.33
C THR A 71 -12.77 -8.35 -6.27
N GLU A 72 -12.28 -8.86 -7.39
CA GLU A 72 -11.65 -8.07 -8.45
C GLU A 72 -12.49 -6.85 -8.83
N GLN A 73 -13.80 -7.05 -8.96
CA GLN A 73 -14.75 -5.98 -9.31
C GLN A 73 -14.73 -4.82 -8.30
N THR A 74 -14.48 -5.09 -7.02
CA THR A 74 -14.39 -4.04 -5.99
C THR A 74 -13.28 -3.03 -6.31
N TYR A 75 -12.10 -3.52 -6.69
CA TYR A 75 -10.94 -2.67 -7.03
C TYR A 75 -11.14 -1.93 -8.35
N ARG A 76 -11.68 -2.62 -9.36
CA ARG A 76 -12.02 -2.01 -10.66
C ARG A 76 -13.03 -0.89 -10.49
N THR A 77 -14.08 -1.13 -9.69
CA THR A 77 -15.11 -0.12 -9.39
C THR A 77 -14.50 1.07 -8.64
N MET A 78 -13.61 0.84 -7.68
CA MET A 78 -12.91 1.91 -6.96
C MET A 78 -12.09 2.78 -7.91
N LEU A 79 -11.27 2.16 -8.78
CA LEU A 79 -10.45 2.88 -9.76
C LEU A 79 -11.32 3.68 -10.74
N ALA A 80 -12.41 3.08 -11.25
CA ALA A 80 -13.33 3.76 -12.16
C ALA A 80 -14.08 4.92 -11.50
N ALA A 81 -14.53 4.74 -10.25
CA ALA A 81 -15.31 5.74 -9.52
C ALA A 81 -14.47 6.95 -9.10
N LEU A 82 -13.23 6.72 -8.67
CA LEU A 82 -12.30 7.78 -8.27
C LEU A 82 -11.66 8.48 -9.47
N GLY A 83 -11.53 7.75 -10.58
CA GLY A 83 -10.89 8.27 -11.79
C GLY A 83 -9.39 8.54 -11.63
N PRO A 84 -8.71 8.90 -12.74
CA PRO A 84 -7.25 9.09 -12.73
C PRO A 84 -6.79 10.32 -11.95
N GLU A 85 -7.68 11.22 -11.58
CA GLU A 85 -7.36 12.38 -10.74
C GLU A 85 -7.15 11.96 -9.28
N HIS A 86 -7.96 11.00 -8.77
CA HIS A 86 -7.96 10.63 -7.35
C HIS A 86 -7.44 9.22 -7.07
N ALA A 87 -7.22 8.40 -8.09
CA ALA A 87 -6.63 7.07 -7.92
C ALA A 87 -5.61 6.77 -9.02
N ARG A 88 -4.43 6.34 -8.60
CA ARG A 88 -3.33 5.92 -9.46
C ARG A 88 -3.10 4.43 -9.30
N LEU A 89 -2.74 3.78 -10.39
CA LEU A 89 -2.33 2.39 -10.43
C LEU A 89 -0.87 2.31 -10.86
N TYR A 90 0.02 2.05 -9.93
CA TYR A 90 1.44 1.89 -10.21
C TYR A 90 1.80 0.42 -10.25
N VAL A 91 2.59 0.02 -11.24
CA VAL A 91 2.92 -1.39 -11.48
C VAL A 91 4.41 -1.56 -11.75
N GLY A 92 5.01 -2.57 -11.16
CA GLY A 92 6.35 -3.05 -11.47
C GLY A 92 6.28 -4.39 -12.21
N ARG A 93 6.96 -4.50 -13.34
CA ARG A 93 6.99 -5.68 -14.22
C ARG A 93 8.42 -6.15 -14.48
N ASP A 94 8.58 -7.41 -14.83
CA ASP A 94 9.84 -7.93 -15.38
C ASP A 94 9.93 -7.75 -16.92
N GLU A 95 11.03 -8.21 -17.52
CA GLU A 95 11.29 -8.12 -18.96
C GLU A 95 10.24 -8.85 -19.80
N GLU A 96 9.65 -9.93 -19.27
CA GLU A 96 8.59 -10.69 -19.92
C GLU A 96 7.19 -10.07 -19.68
N GLY A 97 7.13 -8.94 -19.00
CA GLY A 97 5.88 -8.21 -18.69
C GLY A 97 5.09 -8.79 -17.52
N ARG A 98 5.62 -9.78 -16.78
CA ARG A 98 4.93 -10.35 -15.62
C ARG A 98 4.93 -9.37 -14.46
N VAL A 99 3.82 -9.32 -13.74
CA VAL A 99 3.65 -8.42 -12.59
C VAL A 99 4.51 -8.88 -11.41
N LEU A 100 5.38 -8.00 -10.94
CA LEU A 100 6.23 -8.20 -9.78
C LEU A 100 5.65 -7.58 -8.51
N ALA A 101 5.14 -6.35 -8.63
CA ALA A 101 4.48 -5.62 -7.55
C ALA A 101 3.54 -4.58 -8.15
N TRP A 102 2.51 -4.18 -7.40
CA TRP A 102 1.63 -3.10 -7.79
C TRP A 102 1.02 -2.41 -6.56
N SER A 103 0.50 -1.21 -6.76
CA SER A 103 -0.27 -0.49 -5.76
C SER A 103 -1.39 0.35 -6.37
N ILE A 104 -2.48 0.54 -5.61
CA ILE A 104 -3.43 1.61 -5.82
C ILE A 104 -3.12 2.70 -4.81
N VAL A 105 -2.85 3.88 -5.32
CA VAL A 105 -2.58 5.08 -4.52
C VAL A 105 -3.71 6.07 -4.74
N THR A 106 -4.34 6.52 -3.65
CA THR A 106 -5.32 7.60 -3.72
C THR A 106 -4.64 8.93 -3.45
N VAL A 107 -5.08 9.98 -4.16
CA VAL A 107 -4.52 11.33 -4.05
C VAL A 107 -5.65 12.32 -3.79
N TYR A 108 -5.46 13.20 -2.80
CA TYR A 108 -6.37 14.28 -2.51
C TYR A 108 -5.59 15.49 -1.94
N GLY A 109 -5.65 16.60 -2.66
CA GLY A 109 -4.88 17.80 -2.33
C GLY A 109 -3.38 17.51 -2.32
N ASP A 110 -2.71 17.83 -1.24
CA ASP A 110 -1.27 17.62 -1.01
C ASP A 110 -0.93 16.28 -0.36
N ALA A 111 -1.89 15.36 -0.26
CA ALA A 111 -1.71 14.07 0.41
C ALA A 111 -2.05 12.89 -0.50
N ALA A 112 -1.27 11.83 -0.38
CA ALA A 112 -1.53 10.53 -1.02
C ALA A 112 -1.57 9.41 0.01
N MET A 113 -2.29 8.32 -0.32
CA MET A 113 -2.40 7.13 0.53
C MET A 113 -2.17 5.88 -0.32
N ARG A 114 -1.27 5.00 0.11
CA ARG A 114 -1.01 3.69 -0.51
C ARG A 114 -2.07 2.70 -0.10
N TYR A 115 -3.25 2.81 -0.72
CA TYR A 115 -4.48 2.19 -0.24
C TYR A 115 -4.47 0.66 -0.37
N TYR A 116 -3.98 0.13 -1.50
CA TYR A 116 -3.77 -1.29 -1.72
C TYR A 116 -2.40 -1.54 -2.36
N ALA A 117 -1.79 -2.67 -2.02
CA ALA A 117 -0.55 -3.11 -2.64
C ALA A 117 -0.42 -4.62 -2.58
N ALA A 118 0.21 -5.20 -3.59
CA ALA A 118 0.54 -6.61 -3.63
C ALA A 118 1.91 -6.83 -4.28
N SER A 119 2.50 -7.99 -4.00
CA SER A 119 3.79 -8.37 -4.57
C SER A 119 3.84 -9.88 -4.77
N SER A 120 4.18 -10.31 -5.98
CA SER A 120 4.43 -11.73 -6.29
C SER A 120 5.64 -12.27 -5.50
N SER A 121 5.75 -13.58 -5.40
CA SER A 121 6.91 -14.24 -4.78
C SER A 121 8.21 -13.89 -5.50
N GLN A 122 8.19 -13.74 -6.83
CA GLN A 122 9.31 -13.25 -7.60
C GLN A 122 9.64 -11.80 -7.28
N GLY A 123 8.63 -10.92 -7.25
CA GLY A 123 8.77 -9.50 -6.90
C GLY A 123 9.39 -9.30 -5.52
N ARG A 124 9.03 -10.13 -4.54
CA ARG A 124 9.66 -10.10 -3.20
C ARG A 124 11.15 -10.43 -3.24
N ARG A 125 11.54 -11.48 -3.98
CA ARG A 125 12.97 -11.85 -4.13
C ARG A 125 13.78 -10.74 -4.77
N LEU A 126 13.20 -10.06 -5.76
CA LEU A 126 13.81 -8.95 -6.48
C LEU A 126 13.69 -7.61 -5.76
N ARG A 127 12.95 -7.54 -4.64
CA ARG A 127 12.63 -6.28 -3.91
C ARG A 127 11.85 -5.27 -4.77
N ALA A 128 11.00 -5.77 -5.67
CA ALA A 128 10.22 -4.93 -6.56
C ALA A 128 9.33 -3.93 -5.81
N ALA A 129 8.74 -4.36 -4.67
CA ALA A 129 7.92 -3.48 -3.84
C ALA A 129 8.72 -2.31 -3.22
N ASP A 130 10.03 -2.49 -2.98
CA ASP A 130 10.92 -1.43 -2.50
C ASP A 130 11.17 -0.37 -3.56
N ALA A 131 11.49 -0.81 -4.78
CA ALA A 131 11.71 0.08 -5.91
C ALA A 131 10.40 0.78 -6.31
N LEU A 132 9.29 0.04 -6.39
CA LEU A 132 7.99 0.59 -6.74
C LEU A 132 7.60 1.72 -5.78
N LEU A 133 7.69 1.49 -4.46
CA LEU A 133 7.36 2.51 -3.47
C LEU A 133 8.24 3.76 -3.63
N TYR A 134 9.52 3.60 -3.94
CA TYR A 134 10.40 4.73 -4.20
C TYR A 134 9.99 5.50 -5.47
N HIS A 135 9.68 4.81 -6.56
CA HIS A 135 9.16 5.44 -7.79
C HIS A 135 7.84 6.16 -7.54
N GLU A 136 6.89 5.54 -6.83
CA GLU A 136 5.64 6.16 -6.41
C GLU A 136 5.91 7.49 -5.67
N ALA A 137 6.80 7.45 -4.69
CA ALA A 137 7.14 8.62 -3.90
C ALA A 137 7.80 9.73 -4.74
N CYS A 138 8.67 9.38 -5.71
CA CYS A 138 9.27 10.33 -6.65
C CYS A 138 8.23 10.96 -7.58
N TRP A 139 7.31 10.18 -8.16
CA TRP A 139 6.25 10.69 -9.03
C TRP A 139 5.29 11.60 -8.28
N LEU A 140 4.82 11.18 -7.11
CA LEU A 140 3.94 11.98 -6.25
C LEU A 140 4.61 13.30 -5.83
N ARG A 141 5.89 13.26 -5.46
CA ARG A 141 6.67 14.47 -5.15
C ARG A 141 6.74 15.42 -6.35
N ALA A 142 6.98 14.88 -7.55
CA ALA A 142 7.04 15.68 -8.78
C ALA A 142 5.69 16.35 -9.11
N GLU A 143 4.57 15.75 -8.69
CA GLU A 143 3.22 16.30 -8.81
C GLU A 143 2.86 17.29 -7.67
N GLY A 144 3.79 17.55 -6.73
CA GLY A 144 3.56 18.50 -5.62
C GLY A 144 2.86 17.90 -4.40
N VAL A 145 2.73 16.57 -4.32
CA VAL A 145 2.24 15.89 -3.12
C VAL A 145 3.28 16.01 -2.01
N ALA A 146 2.87 16.50 -0.85
CA ALA A 146 3.76 16.73 0.28
C ALA A 146 3.85 15.52 1.23
N ARG A 147 2.78 14.70 1.31
CA ARG A 147 2.66 13.61 2.29
C ARG A 147 2.19 12.33 1.64
N TYR A 148 2.86 11.22 1.94
CA TYR A 148 2.48 9.90 1.44
C TYR A 148 2.27 8.93 2.61
N ASP A 149 1.01 8.66 2.91
CA ASP A 149 0.59 7.71 3.95
C ASP A 149 0.67 6.27 3.40
N LEU A 150 1.51 5.47 3.99
CA LEU A 150 1.66 4.04 3.65
C LEU A 150 0.58 3.16 4.29
N MET A 151 -0.38 3.76 5.01
CA MET A 151 -1.48 3.09 5.69
C MET A 151 -1.05 2.24 6.90
N GLY A 152 -2.01 1.57 7.51
CA GLY A 152 -1.91 0.87 8.77
C GLY A 152 -0.70 -0.05 8.96
N VAL A 153 -0.20 -0.06 10.19
CA VAL A 153 0.83 -0.98 10.68
C VAL A 153 0.34 -1.66 11.96
N ASP A 154 1.17 -2.51 12.55
CA ASP A 154 0.84 -3.19 13.79
C ASP A 154 0.61 -2.23 14.96
N SER A 155 -0.26 -2.67 15.84
CA SER A 155 -0.53 -2.07 17.15
C SER A 155 -0.84 -3.19 18.15
N GLU A 156 -1.15 -2.82 19.40
CA GLU A 156 -1.63 -3.80 20.38
C GLU A 156 -2.91 -4.52 19.92
N ARG A 157 -3.72 -3.86 19.08
CA ARG A 157 -4.97 -4.43 18.53
C ARG A 157 -4.76 -5.33 17.32
N VAL A 158 -3.66 -5.14 16.59
CA VAL A 158 -3.37 -5.81 15.29
C VAL A 158 -1.89 -6.20 15.26
N PRO A 159 -1.41 -7.07 16.16
CA PRO A 159 0.00 -7.41 16.28
C PRO A 159 0.54 -8.19 15.06
N GLU A 160 -0.34 -8.84 14.29
CA GLU A 160 0.02 -9.61 13.10
C GLU A 160 0.61 -8.75 11.96
N LEU A 161 0.44 -7.44 11.99
CA LEU A 161 1.01 -6.52 10.99
C LEU A 161 2.47 -6.11 11.26
N SER A 162 3.17 -6.79 12.19
CA SER A 162 4.58 -6.46 12.52
C SER A 162 5.52 -6.52 11.31
N GLY A 163 5.36 -7.50 10.42
CA GLY A 163 6.12 -7.59 9.17
C GLY A 163 5.83 -6.42 8.21
N VAL A 164 4.59 -5.95 8.19
CA VAL A 164 4.18 -4.76 7.41
C VAL A 164 4.84 -3.50 7.99
N ARG A 165 4.88 -3.37 9.32
CA ARG A 165 5.61 -2.27 9.98
C ARG A 165 7.09 -2.28 9.62
N GLU A 166 7.76 -3.44 9.67
CA GLU A 166 9.18 -3.53 9.31
C GLU A 166 9.43 -3.06 7.88
N PHE A 167 8.55 -3.42 6.94
CA PHE A 167 8.64 -2.98 5.56
C PHE A 167 8.46 -1.46 5.45
N LYS A 168 7.39 -0.90 6.00
CA LYS A 168 7.05 0.53 5.86
C LYS A 168 8.01 1.44 6.62
N ASN A 169 8.40 1.05 7.82
CA ASN A 169 9.20 1.86 8.74
C ASN A 169 10.63 2.14 8.24
N LYS A 170 11.12 1.43 7.23
CA LYS A 170 12.45 1.68 6.65
C LYS A 170 12.50 2.87 5.70
N PHE A 171 11.32 3.40 5.29
CA PHE A 171 11.19 4.52 4.38
C PHE A 171 11.05 5.88 5.08
N THR A 172 11.08 5.94 6.40
CA THR A 172 11.05 7.18 7.18
C THR A 172 11.90 7.08 8.43
N GLN A 173 12.48 8.20 8.87
CA GLN A 173 13.22 8.28 10.15
C GLN A 173 12.25 8.37 11.34
N SER A 174 11.09 8.99 11.17
CA SER A 174 10.15 9.30 12.26
C SER A 174 9.48 8.06 12.86
N GLY A 175 9.37 6.96 12.10
CA GLY A 175 8.63 5.78 12.53
C GLY A 175 7.11 5.94 12.41
N PRO A 176 6.34 4.96 12.96
CA PRO A 176 4.88 5.04 12.93
C PRO A 176 4.35 6.18 13.80
N ILE A 177 3.26 6.79 13.36
CA ILE A 177 2.49 7.79 14.10
C ILE A 177 1.13 7.21 14.50
N GLU A 178 0.58 7.66 15.63
CA GLU A 178 -0.76 7.33 16.04
C GLU A 178 -1.79 8.20 15.31
N VAL A 179 -2.88 7.56 14.87
CA VAL A 179 -4.01 8.25 14.25
C VAL A 179 -5.28 7.96 15.02
N PRO A 180 -6.24 8.89 15.05
CA PRO A 180 -7.55 8.64 15.67
C PRO A 180 -8.17 7.40 15.02
N GLY A 181 -8.55 6.42 15.84
CA GLY A 181 -9.23 5.22 15.37
C GLY A 181 -10.62 5.52 14.80
N ALA A 182 -11.20 4.52 14.13
CA ALA A 182 -12.59 4.59 13.74
C ALA A 182 -13.50 4.45 14.96
N TRP A 183 -14.59 5.20 14.98
CA TRP A 183 -15.57 5.22 16.06
C TRP A 183 -16.92 4.77 15.52
N ASP A 184 -17.55 3.82 16.22
CA ASP A 184 -18.93 3.47 15.94
C ASP A 184 -19.87 4.47 16.65
N VAL A 185 -20.78 5.05 15.88
CA VAL A 185 -21.87 5.89 16.42
C VAL A 185 -23.18 5.12 16.29
N PRO A 186 -23.64 4.43 17.36
CA PRO A 186 -24.82 3.59 17.28
C PRO A 186 -26.10 4.42 17.09
N VAL A 187 -26.72 4.36 15.92
CA VAL A 187 -28.01 5.01 15.63
C VAL A 187 -29.15 4.31 16.39
N LYS A 188 -29.05 2.98 16.56
CA LYS A 188 -29.99 2.15 17.35
C LYS A 188 -29.19 1.32 18.36
N PRO A 189 -28.97 1.83 19.60
CA PRO A 189 -28.07 1.18 20.56
C PRO A 189 -28.39 -0.27 20.88
N GLY A 190 -29.69 -0.64 20.98
CA GLY A 190 -30.09 -2.03 21.23
C GLY A 190 -29.71 -3.00 20.09
N VAL A 191 -29.96 -2.59 18.84
CA VAL A 191 -29.58 -3.38 17.66
C VAL A 191 -28.06 -3.50 17.55
N TYR A 192 -27.35 -2.39 17.76
CA TYR A 192 -25.88 -2.38 17.75
C TYR A 192 -25.28 -3.34 18.77
N LYS A 193 -25.78 -3.31 20.03
CA LYS A 193 -25.34 -4.22 21.09
C LYS A 193 -25.56 -5.69 20.73
N THR A 194 -26.74 -6.02 20.16
CA THR A 194 -27.04 -7.38 19.73
C THR A 194 -26.10 -7.86 18.62
N LEU A 195 -25.84 -7.00 17.61
CA LEU A 195 -24.94 -7.34 16.51
C LEU A 195 -23.48 -7.48 16.98
N THR A 196 -22.98 -6.62 17.85
CA THR A 196 -21.61 -6.71 18.41
C THR A 196 -21.41 -7.97 19.23
N VAL A 197 -22.40 -8.39 20.05
CA VAL A 197 -22.35 -9.66 20.79
C VAL A 197 -22.33 -10.86 19.83
N ALA A 198 -23.18 -10.86 18.81
CA ALA A 198 -23.23 -11.94 17.82
C ALA A 198 -21.92 -12.06 17.00
N LEU A 199 -21.32 -10.91 16.62
CA LEU A 199 -20.01 -10.87 15.94
C LEU A 199 -18.87 -11.36 16.84
N GLY A 200 -18.88 -11.00 18.13
CA GLY A 200 -17.92 -11.47 19.12
C GLY A 200 -17.98 -12.99 19.29
N ALA A 201 -19.19 -13.56 19.42
CA ALA A 201 -19.39 -15.00 19.51
C ALA A 201 -18.90 -15.73 18.23
N LYS A 202 -19.15 -15.18 17.04
CA LYS A 202 -18.67 -15.76 15.77
C LYS A 202 -17.12 -15.72 15.63
N ARG A 203 -16.45 -14.73 16.21
CA ARG A 203 -14.99 -14.63 16.22
C ARG A 203 -14.34 -15.59 17.21
N ALA A 204 -15.00 -15.87 18.32
CA ALA A 204 -14.51 -16.81 19.35
C ALA A 204 -14.58 -18.30 18.92
N VAL A 205 -15.36 -18.63 17.88
CA VAL A 205 -15.53 -20.00 17.34
C VAL A 205 -14.63 -20.28 16.12
N ARG A 206 -13.85 -19.31 15.69
CA ARG A 206 -12.82 -19.46 14.65
C ARG A 206 -11.41 -19.48 15.24
#